data_6b19d30a1f70876cc77a076f3ea42cca
#
_entry.id   6b19d30a1f70876cc77a076f3ea42cca
#
_cell.length_a   1.000
_cell.length_b   1.000
_cell.length_c   1.000
_cell.angle_alpha   90.00
_cell.angle_beta   90.00
_cell.angle_gamma   90.00
#
_symmetry.space_group_name_H-M   'P 1'
#
loop_
_entity.id
_entity.type
_entity.pdbx_description
1 polymer ?
#
loop_
_entity_poly.entity_id
_entity_poly.type
_entity_poly.pdbx_seq_one_letter_code
_entity_poly.pdbx_strand_id
1 'polypeptide(L)'
;MALSILLIGAGGAIGTPLVQEFIRQKPSFSRIAILASDASKKAKFAEAEAAGIEVIVGSYLDVSSYKGFDTVISLVGNALLKLQPAMIDQAIAAGVTQFYPSEYGADLSQKQFFMHRYFRSKLETRAHLARRARENPNFKYTLFMNGEHSRQLPRPLPSCNGGPGRSKVKS
;
A
#
# COMPACT_ATOMS: atom_id res chain seq x y z
N MET A 1 14.10 15.42 9.67
CA MET A 1 14.96 14.49 8.88
C MET A 1 14.12 13.97 7.69
N ALA A 2 14.73 13.85 6.51
CA ALA A 2 14.06 13.28 5.36
C ALA A 2 13.87 11.75 5.56
N LEU A 3 12.73 11.20 5.16
CA LEU A 3 12.36 9.79 5.39
C LEU A 3 13.10 8.86 4.43
N SER A 4 13.41 7.65 4.90
CA SER A 4 13.85 6.51 4.09
C SER A 4 12.72 5.52 3.90
N ILE A 5 12.39 5.19 2.64
CA ILE A 5 11.18 4.43 2.28
C ILE A 5 11.53 3.16 1.52
N LEU A 6 10.92 2.04 1.93
CA LEU A 6 10.97 0.76 1.23
C LEU A 6 9.60 0.41 0.65
N LEU A 7 9.53 0.16 -0.66
CA LEU A 7 8.32 -0.27 -1.37
C LEU A 7 8.35 -1.78 -1.59
N ILE A 8 7.28 -2.48 -1.20
CA ILE A 8 7.08 -3.91 -1.45
C ILE A 8 5.88 -4.09 -2.39
N GLY A 9 6.03 -4.86 -3.46
CA GLY A 9 4.95 -5.08 -4.43
C GLY A 9 4.76 -3.93 -5.43
N ALA A 10 5.79 -3.14 -5.65
CA ALA A 10 5.79 -1.92 -6.47
C ALA A 10 5.43 -2.12 -7.96
N GLY A 11 5.51 -3.34 -8.50
CA GLY A 11 5.15 -3.63 -9.90
C GLY A 11 3.66 -3.90 -10.15
N GLY A 12 2.79 -3.69 -9.15
CA GLY A 12 1.33 -3.85 -9.27
C GLY A 12 0.62 -2.60 -9.80
N ALA A 13 -0.71 -2.72 -9.94
CA ALA A 13 -1.56 -1.65 -10.48
C ALA A 13 -1.49 -0.34 -9.67
N ILE A 14 -1.32 -0.44 -8.34
CA ILE A 14 -1.13 0.72 -7.47
C ILE A 14 0.36 1.09 -7.40
N GLY A 15 1.24 0.10 -7.41
CA GLY A 15 2.67 0.31 -7.23
C GLY A 15 3.31 1.07 -8.38
N THR A 16 2.94 0.77 -9.61
CA THR A 16 3.52 1.43 -10.80
C THR A 16 3.32 2.95 -10.78
N PRO A 17 2.10 3.49 -10.65
CA PRO A 17 1.91 4.95 -10.56
C PRO A 17 2.55 5.55 -9.31
N LEU A 18 2.59 4.83 -8.20
CA LEU A 18 3.23 5.30 -6.98
C LEU A 18 4.76 5.42 -7.15
N VAL A 19 5.40 4.48 -7.85
CA VAL A 19 6.83 4.57 -8.17
C VAL A 19 7.12 5.80 -9.03
N GLN A 20 6.31 6.10 -10.02
CA GLN A 20 6.45 7.32 -10.84
C GLN A 20 6.35 8.59 -10.00
N GLU A 21 5.45 8.60 -9.02
CA GLU A 21 5.33 9.73 -8.09
C GLU A 21 6.57 9.86 -7.20
N PHE A 22 7.11 8.75 -6.70
CA PHE A 22 8.35 8.77 -5.92
C PHE A 22 9.57 9.20 -6.75
N ILE A 23 9.63 8.88 -8.04
CA ILE A 23 10.66 9.39 -8.94
C ILE A 23 10.59 10.93 -9.00
N ARG A 24 9.40 11.50 -9.17
CA ARG A 24 9.21 12.96 -9.25
C ARG A 24 9.55 13.67 -7.93
N GLN A 25 9.23 13.05 -6.81
CA GLN A 25 9.43 13.64 -5.48
C GLN A 25 10.72 13.18 -4.78
N LYS A 26 11.59 12.47 -5.47
CA LYS A 26 12.80 11.89 -4.91
C LYS A 26 13.64 12.84 -4.03
N PRO A 27 13.83 14.13 -4.38
CA PRO A 27 14.61 15.04 -3.54
C PRO A 27 14.05 15.27 -2.12
N SER A 28 12.78 14.93 -1.89
CA SER A 28 12.12 15.06 -0.57
C SER A 28 12.45 13.92 0.40
N PHE A 29 13.13 12.88 -0.08
CA PHE A 29 13.43 11.67 0.69
C PHE A 29 14.94 11.44 0.80
N SER A 30 15.39 10.90 1.93
CA SER A 30 16.79 10.52 2.12
C SER A 30 17.16 9.26 1.33
N ARG A 31 16.23 8.33 1.23
CA ARG A 31 16.39 7.05 0.53
C ARG A 31 15.06 6.51 0.07
N ILE A 32 14.99 6.01 -1.16
CA ILE A 32 13.82 5.26 -1.66
C ILE A 32 14.34 3.99 -2.28
N ALA A 33 13.75 2.86 -1.89
CA ALA A 33 14.08 1.56 -2.45
C ALA A 33 12.83 0.74 -2.78
N ILE A 34 12.97 -0.15 -3.76
CA ILE A 34 12.00 -1.18 -4.13
C ILE A 34 12.58 -2.53 -3.75
N LEU A 35 11.85 -3.34 -3.00
CA LEU A 35 12.24 -4.72 -2.71
C LEU A 35 11.64 -5.66 -3.76
N ALA A 36 12.52 -6.24 -4.57
CA ALA A 36 12.22 -7.27 -5.55
C ALA A 36 12.58 -8.65 -4.98
N SER A 37 11.70 -9.64 -5.13
CA SER A 37 11.96 -10.98 -4.58
C SER A 37 13.03 -11.77 -5.34
N ASP A 38 13.33 -11.35 -6.57
CA ASP A 38 14.32 -12.00 -7.44
C ASP A 38 14.82 -11.06 -8.55
N ALA A 39 15.87 -11.46 -9.22
CA ALA A 39 16.52 -10.66 -10.29
C ALA A 39 15.60 -10.40 -11.50
N SER A 40 14.69 -11.32 -11.83
CA SER A 40 13.75 -11.12 -12.94
C SER A 40 12.74 -10.02 -12.65
N LYS A 41 12.35 -9.87 -11.40
CA LYS A 41 11.49 -8.77 -10.95
C LYS A 41 12.26 -7.47 -10.85
N LYS A 42 13.54 -7.50 -10.48
CA LYS A 42 14.40 -6.31 -10.50
C LYS A 42 14.42 -5.67 -11.88
N ALA A 43 14.56 -6.45 -12.94
CA ALA A 43 14.63 -5.93 -14.31
C ALA A 43 13.40 -5.09 -14.72
N LYS A 44 12.25 -5.27 -14.06
CA LYS A 44 11.04 -4.47 -14.30
C LYS A 44 11.15 -3.02 -13.82
N PHE A 45 12.15 -2.72 -13.01
CA PHE A 45 12.34 -1.41 -12.38
C PHE A 45 13.55 -0.65 -12.93
N ALA A 46 14.03 -1.00 -14.14
CA ALA A 46 15.20 -0.36 -14.76
C ALA A 46 15.03 1.18 -14.88
N GLU A 47 13.83 1.66 -15.21
CA GLU A 47 13.53 3.09 -15.25
C GLU A 47 13.65 3.75 -13.87
N ALA A 48 13.16 3.08 -12.83
CA ALA A 48 13.28 3.57 -11.45
C ALA A 48 14.73 3.62 -10.99
N GLU A 49 15.54 2.60 -11.34
CA GLU A 49 16.98 2.59 -11.06
C GLU A 49 17.71 3.74 -11.80
N ALA A 50 17.39 3.97 -13.08
CA ALA A 50 17.95 5.07 -13.86
C ALA A 50 17.60 6.45 -13.25
N ALA A 51 16.42 6.57 -12.65
CA ALA A 51 16.00 7.75 -11.89
C ALA A 51 16.62 7.82 -10.48
N GLY A 52 17.45 6.83 -10.10
CA GLY A 52 18.16 6.76 -8.82
C GLY A 52 17.31 6.26 -7.65
N ILE A 53 16.26 5.49 -7.89
CA ILE A 53 15.60 4.66 -6.88
C ILE A 53 16.37 3.35 -6.77
N GLU A 54 16.71 2.95 -5.56
CA GLU A 54 17.41 1.69 -5.31
C GLU A 54 16.49 0.50 -5.58
N VAL A 55 16.99 -0.59 -6.21
CA VAL A 55 16.24 -1.84 -6.33
C VAL A 55 17.02 -2.96 -5.64
N ILE A 56 16.52 -3.38 -4.49
CA ILE A 56 17.12 -4.42 -3.66
C ILE A 56 16.51 -5.77 -4.07
N VAL A 57 17.35 -6.76 -4.31
CA VAL A 57 16.89 -8.15 -4.44
C VAL A 57 17.01 -8.83 -3.09
N GLY A 58 15.89 -9.33 -2.55
CA GLY A 58 15.88 -9.95 -1.23
C GLY A 58 14.55 -10.61 -0.88
N SER A 59 14.54 -11.29 0.25
CA SER A 59 13.33 -11.94 0.75
C SER A 59 12.45 -10.96 1.53
N TYR A 60 11.14 -11.05 1.32
CA TYR A 60 10.16 -10.33 2.14
C TYR A 60 10.11 -10.81 3.59
N LEU A 61 10.72 -11.95 3.89
CA LEU A 61 10.75 -12.57 5.21
C LEU A 61 12.15 -12.53 5.85
N ASP A 62 13.05 -11.71 5.30
CA ASP A 62 14.39 -11.51 5.84
C ASP A 62 14.52 -10.09 6.40
N VAL A 63 14.88 -9.98 7.67
CA VAL A 63 15.11 -8.72 8.39
C VAL A 63 16.14 -7.83 7.70
N SER A 64 17.14 -8.41 7.05
CA SER A 64 18.18 -7.67 6.34
C SER A 64 17.64 -6.79 5.20
N SER A 65 16.52 -7.22 4.58
CA SER A 65 15.85 -6.50 3.50
C SER A 65 15.23 -5.17 3.95
N TYR A 66 15.02 -4.97 5.25
CA TYR A 66 14.35 -3.81 5.85
C TYR A 66 15.31 -2.84 6.53
N LYS A 67 16.59 -3.18 6.66
CA LYS A 67 17.57 -2.38 7.40
C LYS A 67 17.81 -1.00 6.78
N GLY A 68 17.80 0.02 7.63
CA GLY A 68 18.06 1.41 7.23
C GLY A 68 16.87 2.10 6.57
N PHE A 69 15.65 1.57 6.75
CA PHE A 69 14.43 2.22 6.34
C PHE A 69 13.58 2.60 7.55
N ASP A 70 13.02 3.82 7.52
CA ASP A 70 12.10 4.31 8.55
C ASP A 70 10.67 3.83 8.25
N THR A 71 10.33 3.73 6.95
CA THR A 71 8.98 3.52 6.47
C THR A 71 8.92 2.37 5.47
N VAL A 72 7.93 1.51 5.62
CA VAL A 72 7.60 0.45 4.64
C VAL A 72 6.21 0.70 4.07
N ILE A 73 6.08 0.66 2.74
CA ILE A 73 4.80 0.71 2.03
C ILE A 73 4.61 -0.63 1.32
N SER A 74 3.65 -1.41 1.79
CA SER A 74 3.31 -2.72 1.22
C SER A 74 2.17 -2.58 0.22
N LEU A 75 2.43 -2.94 -1.03
CA LEU A 75 1.51 -2.91 -2.16
C LEU A 75 1.27 -4.32 -2.70
N VAL A 76 1.45 -5.33 -1.85
CA VAL A 76 1.37 -6.73 -2.25
C VAL A 76 -0.06 -7.12 -2.68
N GLY A 77 -0.15 -7.94 -3.71
CA GLY A 77 -1.42 -8.52 -4.17
C GLY A 77 -1.88 -9.70 -3.31
N ASN A 78 -3.08 -10.21 -3.59
CA ASN A 78 -3.78 -11.23 -2.81
C ASN A 78 -2.93 -12.47 -2.47
N ALA A 79 -2.08 -12.92 -3.38
CA ALA A 79 -1.23 -14.10 -3.16
C ALA A 79 -0.26 -13.96 -1.97
N LEU A 80 0.15 -12.72 -1.67
CA LEU A 80 1.13 -12.42 -0.62
C LEU A 80 0.50 -11.81 0.64
N LEU A 81 -0.80 -11.47 0.64
CA LEU A 81 -1.47 -10.85 1.79
C LEU A 81 -1.29 -11.66 3.08
N LYS A 82 -1.36 -12.99 3.00
CA LYS A 82 -1.17 -13.88 4.15
C LYS A 82 0.22 -13.79 4.80
N LEU A 83 1.21 -13.29 4.07
CA LEU A 83 2.58 -13.12 4.57
C LEU A 83 2.81 -11.76 5.22
N GLN A 84 1.88 -10.80 5.11
CA GLN A 84 2.08 -9.47 5.69
C GLN A 84 2.36 -9.46 7.20
N PRO A 85 1.71 -10.29 8.05
CA PRO A 85 2.08 -10.34 9.46
C PRO A 85 3.56 -10.64 9.69
N ALA A 86 4.12 -11.61 8.95
CA ALA A 86 5.55 -11.93 9.04
C ALA A 86 6.43 -10.79 8.48
N MET A 87 6.04 -10.15 7.38
CA MET A 87 6.75 -8.97 6.85
C MET A 87 6.81 -7.83 7.87
N ILE A 88 5.71 -7.58 8.58
CA ILE A 88 5.61 -6.57 9.64
C ILE A 88 6.59 -6.90 10.76
N ASP A 89 6.69 -8.17 11.18
CA ASP A 89 7.61 -8.59 12.21
C ASP A 89 9.08 -8.36 11.81
N GLN A 90 9.44 -8.66 10.55
CA GLN A 90 10.78 -8.37 10.02
C GLN A 90 11.07 -6.86 9.95
N ALA A 91 10.08 -6.07 9.53
CA ALA A 91 10.21 -4.61 9.50
C ALA A 91 10.46 -4.03 10.90
N ILE A 92 9.69 -4.46 11.90
CA ILE A 92 9.88 -4.03 13.30
C ILE A 92 11.25 -4.46 13.82
N ALA A 93 11.68 -5.70 13.57
CA ALA A 93 12.98 -6.21 13.98
C ALA A 93 14.15 -5.45 13.33
N ALA A 94 13.95 -4.88 12.14
CA ALA A 94 14.93 -4.04 11.45
C ALA A 94 14.94 -2.58 11.93
N GLY A 95 14.00 -2.18 12.79
CA GLY A 95 13.88 -0.81 13.31
C GLY A 95 12.96 0.11 12.51
N VAL A 96 12.15 -0.43 11.61
CA VAL A 96 11.12 0.35 10.90
C VAL A 96 10.10 0.90 11.91
N THR A 97 9.80 2.18 11.80
CA THR A 97 8.89 2.88 12.71
C THR A 97 7.50 3.14 12.12
N GLN A 98 7.36 3.08 10.79
CA GLN A 98 6.08 3.32 10.11
C GLN A 98 5.80 2.25 9.07
N PHE A 99 4.59 1.63 9.11
CA PHE A 99 4.17 0.62 8.15
C PHE A 99 2.82 0.96 7.52
N TYR A 100 2.75 0.92 6.19
CA TYR A 100 1.53 1.06 5.42
C TYR A 100 1.20 -0.30 4.80
N PRO A 101 0.22 -1.05 5.34
CA PRO A 101 -0.13 -2.37 4.83
C PRO A 101 -0.90 -2.28 3.51
N SER A 102 -0.97 -3.39 2.77
CA SER A 102 -1.76 -3.49 1.54
C SER A 102 -3.26 -3.54 1.87
N GLU A 103 -3.83 -2.39 2.20
CA GLU A 103 -5.25 -2.22 2.48
C GLU A 103 -6.02 -1.69 1.27
N TYR A 104 -5.60 -0.64 0.65
CA TYR A 104 -6.06 0.01 -0.60
C TYR A 104 -7.36 -0.54 -1.20
N GLY A 105 -8.48 -0.38 -0.50
CA GLY A 105 -9.77 -0.94 -0.90
C GLY A 105 -10.89 -0.54 0.05
N ALA A 106 -11.90 -1.40 0.21
CA ALA A 106 -13.08 -1.16 1.04
C ALA A 106 -12.73 -0.99 2.52
N ASP A 107 -13.54 -0.20 3.22
CA ASP A 107 -13.49 -0.12 4.67
C ASP A 107 -13.99 -1.44 5.30
N LEU A 108 -13.06 -2.24 5.80
CA LEU A 108 -13.35 -3.52 6.44
C LEU A 108 -13.75 -3.40 7.92
N SER A 109 -14.00 -2.21 8.46
CA SER A 109 -14.55 -2.05 9.82
C SER A 109 -16.02 -2.49 9.91
N GLN A 110 -16.71 -2.57 8.77
CA GLN A 110 -18.12 -2.95 8.70
C GLN A 110 -18.29 -4.47 8.88
N LYS A 111 -19.22 -4.87 9.76
CA LYS A 111 -19.47 -6.28 10.13
C LYS A 111 -19.74 -7.22 8.95
N GLN A 112 -20.33 -6.71 7.86
CA GLN A 112 -20.62 -7.50 6.66
C GLN A 112 -19.38 -8.13 6.01
N PHE A 113 -18.19 -7.55 6.21
CA PHE A 113 -16.95 -8.07 5.63
C PHE A 113 -16.27 -9.14 6.46
N PHE A 114 -16.62 -9.29 7.76
CA PHE A 114 -15.93 -10.21 8.67
C PHE A 114 -16.08 -11.68 8.27
N MET A 115 -17.20 -12.04 7.68
CA MET A 115 -17.48 -13.42 7.24
C MET A 115 -16.98 -13.70 5.82
N HIS A 116 -16.49 -12.68 5.10
CA HIS A 116 -16.08 -12.86 3.71
C HIS A 116 -14.64 -13.37 3.64
N ARG A 117 -14.47 -14.61 3.15
CA ARG A 117 -13.17 -15.30 3.04
C ARG A 117 -12.09 -14.47 2.33
N TYR A 118 -12.50 -13.64 1.36
CA TYR A 118 -11.60 -12.77 0.59
C TYR A 118 -10.84 -11.75 1.46
N PHE A 119 -11.45 -11.25 2.53
CA PHE A 119 -10.87 -10.22 3.39
C PHE A 119 -10.13 -10.76 4.62
N ARG A 120 -10.16 -12.07 4.82
CA ARG A 120 -9.60 -12.72 6.02
C ARG A 120 -8.15 -12.29 6.28
N SER A 121 -7.28 -12.37 5.27
CA SER A 121 -5.85 -12.00 5.45
C SER A 121 -5.64 -10.53 5.77
N LYS A 122 -6.51 -9.62 5.29
CA LYS A 122 -6.45 -8.21 5.70
C LYS A 122 -6.88 -8.02 7.14
N LEU A 123 -7.94 -8.68 7.59
CA LEU A 123 -8.40 -8.62 8.98
C LEU A 123 -7.35 -9.20 9.93
N GLU A 124 -6.71 -10.32 9.57
CA GLU A 124 -5.58 -10.90 10.30
C GLU A 124 -4.40 -9.91 10.40
N THR A 125 -4.07 -9.23 9.29
CA THR A 125 -3.03 -8.19 9.26
C THR A 125 -3.36 -7.02 10.17
N ARG A 126 -4.61 -6.52 10.16
CA ARG A 126 -5.05 -5.42 11.05
C ARG A 126 -4.93 -5.80 12.53
N ALA A 127 -5.37 -7.01 12.89
CA ALA A 127 -5.26 -7.52 14.27
C ALA A 127 -3.79 -7.63 14.70
N HIS A 128 -2.93 -8.12 13.80
CA HIS A 128 -1.50 -8.22 14.03
C HIS A 128 -0.84 -6.85 14.24
N LEU A 129 -1.12 -5.88 13.35
CA LEU A 129 -0.63 -4.50 13.45
C LEU A 129 -1.03 -3.85 14.78
N ALA A 130 -2.31 -3.98 15.17
CA ALA A 130 -2.81 -3.43 16.42
C ALA A 130 -2.11 -4.03 17.65
N ARG A 131 -1.79 -5.32 17.62
CA ARG A 131 -1.01 -5.98 18.67
C ARG A 131 0.42 -5.46 18.69
N ARG A 132 1.12 -5.47 17.53
CA ARG A 132 2.53 -5.07 17.44
C ARG A 132 2.76 -3.61 17.79
N ALA A 133 1.82 -2.71 17.46
CA ALA A 133 1.89 -1.30 17.86
C ALA A 133 1.74 -1.09 19.37
N ARG A 134 0.98 -1.95 20.07
CA ARG A 134 0.91 -1.91 21.54
C ARG A 134 2.20 -2.43 22.20
N GLU A 135 2.83 -3.44 21.61
CA GLU A 135 4.08 -4.02 22.10
C GLU A 135 5.30 -3.14 21.81
N ASN A 136 5.22 -2.28 20.79
CA ASN A 136 6.33 -1.44 20.32
C ASN A 136 5.88 0.02 20.18
N PRO A 137 6.05 0.86 21.23
CA PRO A 137 5.53 2.25 21.23
C PRO A 137 6.07 3.14 20.09
N ASN A 138 7.24 2.84 19.56
CA ASN A 138 7.84 3.56 18.45
C ASN A 138 7.31 3.12 17.08
N PHE A 139 6.60 1.99 17.01
CA PHE A 139 6.03 1.48 15.76
C PHE A 139 4.61 1.99 15.56
N LYS A 140 4.36 2.54 14.38
CA LYS A 140 3.06 3.08 13.96
C LYS A 140 2.66 2.44 12.63
N TYR A 141 1.36 2.47 12.34
CA TYR A 141 0.84 2.05 11.05
C TYR A 141 -0.32 2.94 10.61
N THR A 142 -0.55 3.01 9.31
CA THR A 142 -1.66 3.76 8.73
C THR A 142 -2.35 2.89 7.68
N LEU A 143 -3.68 2.81 7.75
CA LEU A 143 -4.52 2.08 6.80
C LEU A 143 -5.08 3.06 5.76
N PHE A 144 -4.77 2.85 4.49
CA PHE A 144 -5.40 3.59 3.40
C PHE A 144 -6.60 2.82 2.86
N MET A 145 -7.78 3.39 3.01
CA MET A 145 -9.04 2.85 2.51
C MET A 145 -9.56 3.82 1.45
N ASN A 146 -9.34 3.51 0.19
CA ASN A 146 -9.62 4.39 -0.95
C ASN A 146 -10.78 3.87 -1.84
N GLY A 147 -11.61 2.98 -1.29
CA GLY A 147 -12.73 2.39 -1.99
C GLY A 147 -12.33 1.20 -2.89
N GLU A 148 -13.30 0.69 -3.64
CA GLU A 148 -13.08 -0.43 -4.53
C GLU A 148 -12.33 0.02 -5.79
N HIS A 149 -11.22 -0.65 -6.11
CA HIS A 149 -10.50 -0.43 -7.36
C HIS A 149 -11.28 -1.09 -8.50
N SER A 150 -12.30 -0.40 -9.01
CA SER A 150 -12.85 -0.78 -10.31
C SER A 150 -11.89 -0.32 -11.40
N ARG A 151 -11.45 -1.22 -12.26
CA ARG A 151 -10.73 -0.89 -13.50
C ARG A 151 -11.61 -0.16 -14.52
N GLN A 152 -12.81 0.25 -14.13
CA GLN A 152 -13.65 1.08 -14.97
C GLN A 152 -13.13 2.51 -14.89
N LEU A 153 -12.68 3.03 -16.03
CA LEU A 153 -12.55 4.47 -16.24
C LEU A 153 -13.77 5.16 -15.65
N PRO A 154 -13.62 6.29 -14.95
CA PRO A 154 -14.76 7.01 -14.42
C PRO A 154 -15.73 7.25 -15.58
N ARG A 155 -16.97 6.70 -15.46
CA ARG A 155 -18.04 7.14 -16.34
C ARG A 155 -18.13 8.65 -16.17
N PRO A 156 -18.14 9.44 -17.24
CA PRO A 156 -18.40 10.84 -17.11
C PRO A 156 -19.71 10.99 -16.34
N LEU A 157 -19.67 11.79 -15.29
CA LEU A 157 -20.87 12.11 -14.51
C LEU A 157 -21.92 12.59 -15.50
N PRO A 158 -23.18 12.11 -15.44
CA PRO A 158 -24.23 12.63 -16.26
C PRO A 158 -24.28 14.14 -16.04
N SER A 159 -24.19 14.91 -17.12
CA SER A 159 -24.29 16.35 -17.06
C SER A 159 -25.60 16.69 -16.37
N CYS A 160 -25.53 17.40 -15.24
CA CYS A 160 -26.71 17.95 -14.56
C CYS A 160 -27.25 19.12 -15.40
N ASN A 161 -27.81 18.83 -16.54
CA ASN A 161 -28.69 19.75 -17.24
C ASN A 161 -30.08 19.67 -16.58
N GLY A 162 -30.17 20.32 -15.42
CA GLY A 162 -31.44 20.57 -14.71
C GLY A 162 -32.21 21.66 -15.43
N GLY A 163 -33.07 21.25 -16.35
CA GLY A 163 -34.17 22.10 -16.77
C GLY A 163 -35.25 22.14 -15.68
N PRO A 164 -35.92 23.26 -15.42
CA PRO A 164 -36.92 23.38 -14.35
C PRO A 164 -38.18 22.60 -14.70
N GLY A 165 -38.37 21.45 -14.04
CA GLY A 165 -39.61 20.66 -14.12
C GLY A 165 -40.74 21.37 -13.40
N ARG A 166 -41.72 21.89 -14.15
CA ARG A 166 -43.00 22.45 -13.67
C ARG A 166 -43.74 21.40 -12.87
N SER A 167 -43.98 21.64 -11.60
CA SER A 167 -44.95 20.93 -10.78
C SER A 167 -46.36 21.24 -11.27
N LYS A 168 -47.11 20.25 -11.80
CA LYS A 168 -48.56 20.34 -11.96
C LYS A 168 -49.21 19.81 -10.69
N VAL A 169 -49.73 20.76 -9.90
CA VAL A 169 -50.74 20.47 -8.87
C VAL A 169 -52.07 20.20 -9.59
N LYS A 170 -52.68 19.04 -9.36
CA LYS A 170 -54.09 18.79 -9.70
C LYS A 170 -54.92 19.07 -8.47
N SER A 171 -55.87 19.92 -8.65
CA SER A 171 -57.05 20.18 -7.79
C SER A 171 -57.92 18.95 -7.62
#